data_ca17b06b5909bba45f56ef0af1b8e892
#
_entry.id   ca17b06b5909bba45f56ef0af1b8e892
#
_cell.length_a   1.000
_cell.length_b   1.000
_cell.length_c   1.000
_cell.angle_alpha   90.00
_cell.angle_beta   90.00
_cell.angle_gamma   90.00
#
_symmetry.space_group_name_H-M   'P 1'
#
loop_
_entity.id
_entity.type
_entity.pdbx_description
1 polymer ?
#
loop_
_entity_poly.entity_id
_entity_poly.type
_entity_poly.pdbx_seq_one_letter_code
_entity_poly.pdbx_strand_id
1 'polypeptide(L)'
;MTCEDGGTDADTWYELHLRTQQRLGLPPFPARFFRTLLEALVPRGAARLLIAKSGGAPLAATILLNHRNDVIYGYAASTAEGQRRGAGDLVLFSALQSAIAGGRQTFDMGSDAPAQEGLLFFKKRWFAVQKPIPTYTLGADSAGVSDSSSPRYRLLRKGFEHMPRPMLRLAGEATKYFG
;
A
#
# COMPACT_ATOMS: atom_id res chain seq x y z
N MET A 1 -15.63 6.63 -13.63
CA MET A 1 -14.51 6.53 -12.70
C MET A 1 -13.25 7.00 -13.43
N THR A 2 -12.51 7.90 -12.86
CA THR A 2 -11.29 8.49 -13.44
C THR A 2 -10.12 8.27 -12.50
N CYS A 3 -8.89 8.21 -13.06
CA CYS A 3 -7.66 8.21 -12.27
C CYS A 3 -6.90 9.50 -12.57
N GLU A 4 -6.47 10.18 -11.53
CA GLU A 4 -5.78 11.47 -11.63
C GLU A 4 -4.50 11.50 -10.79
N ASP A 5 -3.65 12.47 -11.07
CA ASP A 5 -2.47 12.76 -10.24
C ASP A 5 -2.93 13.46 -8.95
N GLY A 6 -2.58 12.90 -7.83
CA GLY A 6 -2.92 13.42 -6.51
C GLY A 6 -1.89 14.41 -5.96
N GLY A 7 -0.78 14.63 -6.66
CA GLY A 7 0.29 15.51 -6.19
C GLY A 7 0.76 15.12 -4.79
N THR A 8 0.67 16.05 -3.84
CA THR A 8 1.05 15.86 -2.43
C THR A 8 -0.16 15.72 -1.49
N ASP A 9 -1.34 15.33 -2.00
CA ASP A 9 -2.57 15.16 -1.20
C ASP A 9 -2.46 13.97 -0.23
N ALA A 10 -1.67 14.18 0.82
CA ALA A 10 -1.45 13.18 1.87
C ALA A 10 -2.72 12.89 2.67
N ASP A 11 -3.66 13.82 2.77
CA ASP A 11 -4.87 13.66 3.57
C ASP A 11 -5.85 12.70 2.89
N THR A 12 -6.12 12.85 1.60
CA THR A 12 -6.92 11.89 0.82
C THR A 12 -6.27 10.51 0.81
N TRP A 13 -4.95 10.44 0.60
CA TRP A 13 -4.20 9.18 0.69
C TRP A 13 -4.39 8.52 2.06
N TYR A 14 -4.21 9.29 3.14
CA TYR A 14 -4.24 8.74 4.49
C TYR A 14 -5.62 8.22 4.89
N GLU A 15 -6.69 8.89 4.48
CA GLU A 15 -8.06 8.38 4.71
C GLU A 15 -8.29 7.03 4.00
N LEU A 16 -7.80 6.85 2.79
CA LEU A 16 -7.87 5.55 2.09
C LEU A 16 -6.99 4.51 2.78
N HIS A 17 -5.80 4.90 3.25
CA HIS A 17 -4.90 4.04 4.00
C HIS A 17 -5.54 3.53 5.29
N LEU A 18 -6.15 4.42 6.10
CA LEU A 18 -6.86 4.03 7.33
C LEU A 18 -7.97 3.01 7.06
N ARG A 19 -8.77 3.22 6.00
CA ARG A 19 -9.84 2.28 5.60
C ARG A 19 -9.28 0.92 5.20
N THR A 20 -8.16 0.93 4.50
CA THR A 20 -7.48 -0.31 4.09
C THR A 20 -6.92 -1.05 5.29
N GLN A 21 -6.20 -0.37 6.18
CA GLN A 21 -5.62 -0.97 7.37
C GLN A 21 -6.70 -1.51 8.32
N GLN A 22 -7.77 -0.75 8.53
CA GLN A 22 -8.92 -1.22 9.32
C GLN A 22 -9.50 -2.52 8.77
N ARG A 23 -9.76 -2.58 7.47
CA ARG A 23 -10.29 -3.78 6.81
C ARG A 23 -9.35 -4.98 6.90
N LEU A 24 -8.03 -4.75 6.89
CA LEU A 24 -7.01 -5.79 7.02
C LEU A 24 -6.73 -6.16 8.48
N GLY A 25 -7.27 -5.41 9.46
CA GLY A 25 -6.97 -5.58 10.87
C GLY A 25 -5.50 -5.28 11.20
N LEU A 26 -4.92 -4.29 10.56
CA LEU A 26 -3.51 -3.93 10.70
C LEU A 26 -3.36 -2.51 11.27
N PRO A 27 -2.31 -2.26 12.06
CA PRO A 27 -2.00 -0.90 12.50
C PRO A 27 -1.62 -0.03 11.29
N PRO A 28 -2.11 1.22 11.21
CA PRO A 28 -1.70 2.12 10.14
C PRO A 28 -0.30 2.69 10.40
N PHE A 29 0.37 3.12 9.35
CA PHE A 29 1.53 4.00 9.46
C PHE A 29 1.09 5.38 9.97
N PRO A 30 1.99 6.17 10.62
CA PRO A 30 1.69 7.54 11.01
C PRO A 30 1.36 8.43 9.80
N ALA A 31 0.40 9.37 9.95
CA ALA A 31 0.06 10.30 8.88
C ALA A 31 1.27 11.12 8.42
N ARG A 32 2.11 11.55 9.38
CA ARG A 32 3.33 12.30 9.11
C ARG A 32 4.29 11.58 8.16
N PHE A 33 4.33 10.23 8.22
CA PHE A 33 5.20 9.45 7.32
C PHE A 33 4.83 9.71 5.85
N PHE A 34 3.56 9.57 5.50
CA PHE A 34 3.12 9.77 4.12
C PHE A 34 3.18 11.25 3.70
N ARG A 35 2.87 12.16 4.60
CA ARG A 35 3.00 13.59 4.34
C ARG A 35 4.45 13.95 4.00
N THR A 36 5.39 13.59 4.85
CA THR A 36 6.83 13.84 4.60
C THR A 36 7.32 13.15 3.33
N LEU A 37 6.88 11.91 3.08
CA LEU A 37 7.24 11.17 1.88
C LEU A 37 6.79 11.91 0.61
N LEU A 38 5.50 12.31 0.56
CA LEU A 38 4.95 12.98 -0.62
C LEU A 38 5.55 14.38 -0.81
N GLU A 39 5.64 15.18 0.25
CA GLU A 39 6.24 16.53 0.21
C GLU A 39 7.71 16.51 -0.21
N ALA A 40 8.47 15.50 0.23
CA ALA A 40 9.89 15.40 -0.10
C ALA A 40 10.16 14.82 -1.50
N LEU A 41 9.38 13.83 -1.93
CA LEU A 41 9.71 13.02 -3.11
C LEU A 41 8.94 13.44 -4.37
N VAL A 42 7.67 13.90 -4.25
CA VAL A 42 6.87 14.28 -5.42
C VAL A 42 7.48 15.46 -6.19
N PRO A 43 7.95 16.57 -5.56
CA PRO A 43 8.58 17.66 -6.30
C PRO A 43 9.86 17.27 -7.03
N ARG A 44 10.50 16.18 -6.59
CA ARG A 44 11.72 15.63 -7.21
C ARG A 44 11.44 14.58 -8.29
N GLY A 45 10.16 14.27 -8.57
CA GLY A 45 9.77 13.17 -9.45
C GLY A 45 10.13 11.76 -8.91
N ALA A 46 10.58 11.67 -7.65
CA ALA A 46 10.96 10.41 -7.01
C ALA A 46 9.75 9.65 -6.41
N ALA A 47 8.61 10.31 -6.27
CA ALA A 47 7.32 9.66 -5.97
C ALA A 47 6.21 10.25 -6.84
N ARG A 48 5.11 9.49 -6.97
CA ARG A 48 3.87 9.94 -7.61
C ARG A 48 2.68 9.34 -6.89
N LEU A 49 1.70 10.16 -6.57
CA LEU A 49 0.43 9.73 -6.02
C LEU A 49 -0.61 9.68 -7.14
N LEU A 50 -1.25 8.52 -7.33
CA LEU A 50 -2.38 8.35 -8.23
C LEU A 50 -3.64 8.06 -7.41
N ILE A 51 -4.76 8.70 -7.75
CA ILE A 51 -6.04 8.56 -7.05
C ILE A 51 -7.15 8.25 -8.05
N ALA A 52 -7.85 7.14 -7.88
CA ALA A 52 -9.07 6.82 -8.61
C ALA A 52 -10.29 7.38 -7.88
N LYS A 53 -11.11 8.14 -8.60
CA LYS A 53 -12.33 8.80 -8.08
C LYS A 53 -13.56 8.41 -8.88
N SER A 54 -14.72 8.48 -8.23
CA SER A 54 -16.03 8.38 -8.88
C SER A 54 -16.97 9.41 -8.26
N GLY A 55 -17.52 10.31 -9.08
CA GLY A 55 -18.35 11.41 -8.61
C GLY A 55 -17.63 12.29 -7.57
N GLY A 56 -16.31 12.49 -7.74
CA GLY A 56 -15.48 13.25 -6.80
C GLY A 56 -14.99 12.46 -5.57
N ALA A 57 -15.61 11.32 -5.24
CA ALA A 57 -15.23 10.51 -4.09
C ALA A 57 -14.00 9.63 -4.39
N PRO A 58 -12.94 9.66 -3.57
CA PRO A 58 -11.79 8.79 -3.73
C PRO A 58 -12.13 7.34 -3.36
N LEU A 59 -11.81 6.41 -4.26
CA LEU A 59 -12.11 4.98 -4.12
C LEU A 59 -10.86 4.11 -3.93
N ALA A 60 -9.76 4.47 -4.59
CA ALA A 60 -8.48 3.80 -4.47
C ALA A 60 -7.35 4.79 -4.77
N ALA A 61 -6.16 4.50 -4.25
CA ALA A 61 -4.97 5.27 -4.56
C ALA A 61 -3.71 4.40 -4.46
N THR A 62 -2.64 4.86 -5.10
CA THR A 62 -1.30 4.29 -4.94
C THR A 62 -0.24 5.37 -4.89
N ILE A 63 0.80 5.13 -4.09
CA ILE A 63 2.05 5.88 -4.13
C ILE A 63 3.07 5.03 -4.89
N LEU A 64 3.52 5.54 -6.01
CA LEU A 64 4.63 5.00 -6.78
C LEU A 64 5.93 5.62 -6.29
N LEU A 65 6.97 4.82 -6.20
CA LEU A 65 8.32 5.30 -5.95
C LEU A 65 9.17 5.08 -7.21
N ASN A 66 9.80 6.14 -7.67
CA ASN A 66 10.60 6.13 -8.89
C ASN A 66 12.08 6.16 -8.53
N HIS A 67 12.84 5.21 -9.06
CA HIS A 67 14.29 5.21 -8.92
C HIS A 67 14.95 4.80 -10.25
N ARG A 68 15.74 5.68 -10.84
CA ARG A 68 16.38 5.43 -12.14
C ARG A 68 15.35 4.95 -13.19
N ASN A 69 15.49 3.70 -13.65
CA ASN A 69 14.61 3.07 -14.65
C ASN A 69 13.50 2.23 -14.04
N ASP A 70 13.40 2.20 -12.71
CA ASP A 70 12.49 1.35 -11.97
C ASP A 70 11.34 2.17 -11.38
N VAL A 71 10.16 1.56 -11.34
CA VAL A 71 9.00 2.04 -10.58
C VAL A 71 8.62 0.98 -9.59
N ILE A 72 8.48 1.36 -8.32
CA ILE A 72 7.97 0.49 -7.27
C ILE A 72 6.52 0.88 -6.99
N TYR A 73 5.61 -0.08 -7.07
CA TYR A 73 4.22 0.03 -6.60
C TYR A 73 4.22 -0.07 -5.07
N GLY A 74 4.62 1.05 -4.43
CA GLY A 74 5.04 1.04 -3.04
C GLY A 74 3.92 0.87 -2.04
N TYR A 75 2.89 1.69 -2.14
CA TYR A 75 1.76 1.68 -1.22
C TYR A 75 0.46 1.75 -2.00
N ALA A 76 -0.48 0.85 -1.71
CA ALA A 76 -1.80 0.84 -2.32
C ALA A 76 -2.89 0.84 -1.25
N ALA A 77 -3.95 1.60 -1.49
CA ALA A 77 -5.08 1.70 -0.58
C ALA A 77 -6.39 1.78 -1.36
N SER A 78 -7.47 1.23 -0.77
CA SER A 78 -8.78 1.24 -1.41
C SER A 78 -9.92 1.16 -0.40
N THR A 79 -11.06 1.73 -0.74
CA THR A 79 -12.31 1.49 -0.03
C THR A 79 -12.89 0.12 -0.40
N ALA A 80 -13.80 -0.41 0.42
CA ALA A 80 -14.54 -1.64 0.07
C ALA A 80 -15.37 -1.46 -1.22
N GLU A 81 -15.94 -0.27 -1.44
CA GLU A 81 -16.62 0.07 -2.69
C GLU A 81 -15.66 0.09 -3.87
N GLY A 82 -14.49 0.74 -3.69
CA GLY A 82 -13.43 0.79 -4.70
C GLY A 82 -12.97 -0.60 -5.14
N GLN A 83 -12.86 -1.55 -4.20
CA GLN A 83 -12.54 -2.94 -4.54
C GLN A 83 -13.62 -3.59 -5.41
N ARG A 84 -14.90 -3.48 -5.01
CA ARG A 84 -16.00 -4.06 -5.79
C ARG A 84 -16.13 -3.47 -7.20
N ARG A 85 -15.72 -2.21 -7.38
CA ARG A 85 -15.81 -1.48 -8.65
C ARG A 85 -14.53 -1.51 -9.48
N GLY A 86 -13.50 -2.25 -9.06
CA GLY A 86 -12.22 -2.34 -9.78
C GLY A 86 -11.40 -1.05 -9.76
N ALA A 87 -11.57 -0.19 -8.74
CA ALA A 87 -10.80 1.06 -8.66
C ALA A 87 -9.29 0.80 -8.48
N GLY A 88 -8.91 -0.30 -7.83
CA GLY A 88 -7.51 -0.74 -7.71
C GLY A 88 -6.91 -1.12 -9.06
N ASP A 89 -7.69 -1.80 -9.92
CA ASP A 89 -7.25 -2.14 -11.28
C ASP A 89 -7.05 -0.88 -12.13
N LEU A 90 -7.95 0.11 -12.02
CA LEU A 90 -7.79 1.39 -12.72
C LEU A 90 -6.52 2.13 -12.29
N VAL A 91 -6.25 2.19 -10.98
CA VAL A 91 -5.04 2.83 -10.46
C VAL A 91 -3.79 2.10 -10.94
N LEU A 92 -3.76 0.77 -10.89
CA LEU A 92 -2.62 -0.02 -11.35
C LEU A 92 -2.41 0.13 -12.86
N PHE A 93 -3.48 0.11 -13.66
CA PHE A 93 -3.41 0.35 -15.09
C PHE A 93 -2.82 1.73 -15.41
N SER A 94 -3.31 2.78 -14.74
CA SER A 94 -2.79 4.14 -14.89
C SER A 94 -1.33 4.27 -14.46
N ALA A 95 -0.94 3.55 -13.41
CA ALA A 95 0.45 3.48 -12.95
C ALA A 95 1.37 2.84 -14.00
N LEU A 96 0.95 1.71 -14.60
CA LEU A 96 1.69 1.04 -15.68
C LEU A 96 1.81 1.92 -16.92
N GLN A 97 0.69 2.55 -17.35
CA GLN A 97 0.73 3.49 -18.49
C GLN A 97 1.72 4.64 -18.22
N SER A 98 1.70 5.19 -17.01
CA SER A 98 2.62 6.26 -16.61
C SER A 98 4.09 5.81 -16.63
N ALA A 99 4.37 4.59 -16.18
CA ALA A 99 5.71 4.01 -16.20
C ALA A 99 6.21 3.82 -17.64
N ILE A 100 5.37 3.27 -18.52
CA ILE A 100 5.69 3.09 -19.94
C ILE A 100 5.95 4.42 -20.62
N ALA A 101 5.06 5.42 -20.43
CA ALA A 101 5.21 6.74 -21.00
C ALA A 101 6.48 7.46 -20.50
N GLY A 102 6.89 7.18 -19.27
CA GLY A 102 8.15 7.68 -18.68
C GLY A 102 9.39 6.87 -19.07
N GLY A 103 9.30 5.89 -19.99
CA GLY A 103 10.43 5.08 -20.44
C GLY A 103 11.03 4.17 -19.38
N ARG A 104 10.23 3.80 -18.35
CA ARG A 104 10.68 2.93 -17.27
C ARG A 104 10.82 1.48 -17.77
N GLN A 105 11.83 0.79 -17.29
CA GLN A 105 12.15 -0.58 -17.73
C GLN A 105 11.56 -1.65 -16.82
N THR A 106 11.41 -1.33 -15.52
CA THR A 106 10.91 -2.26 -14.52
C THR A 106 9.74 -1.65 -13.76
N PHE A 107 8.70 -2.45 -13.51
CA PHE A 107 7.61 -2.12 -12.62
C PHE A 107 7.52 -3.20 -11.53
N ASP A 108 8.01 -2.87 -10.34
CA ASP A 108 8.04 -3.79 -9.19
C ASP A 108 6.72 -3.68 -8.41
N MET A 109 5.99 -4.77 -8.35
CA MET A 109 4.71 -4.87 -7.64
C MET A 109 4.88 -5.21 -6.14
N GLY A 110 6.11 -5.19 -5.63
CA GLY A 110 6.44 -5.49 -4.25
C GLY A 110 6.41 -6.99 -3.92
N SER A 111 6.85 -7.32 -2.71
CA SER A 111 6.92 -8.70 -2.21
C SER A 111 5.65 -9.09 -1.45
N ASP A 112 5.29 -10.37 -1.55
CA ASP A 112 4.18 -10.98 -0.83
C ASP A 112 4.64 -12.25 -0.11
N ALA A 113 4.02 -12.53 1.02
CA ALA A 113 4.20 -13.84 1.66
C ALA A 113 3.53 -14.94 0.81
N PRO A 114 4.12 -16.15 0.73
CA PRO A 114 3.55 -17.26 -0.04
C PRO A 114 2.10 -17.60 0.32
N ALA A 115 1.70 -17.36 1.56
CA ALA A 115 0.33 -17.59 2.04
C ALA A 115 -0.70 -16.54 1.53
N GLN A 116 -0.26 -15.46 0.88
CA GLN A 116 -1.14 -14.42 0.32
C GLN A 116 -1.60 -14.75 -1.11
N GLU A 117 -2.22 -15.92 -1.29
CA GLU A 117 -2.61 -16.46 -2.61
C GLU A 117 -3.44 -15.49 -3.45
N GLY A 118 -4.38 -14.75 -2.83
CA GLY A 118 -5.22 -13.78 -3.54
C GLY A 118 -4.42 -12.62 -4.13
N LEU A 119 -3.37 -12.17 -3.45
CA LEU A 119 -2.50 -11.10 -3.92
C LEU A 119 -1.56 -11.59 -5.01
N LEU A 120 -1.04 -12.80 -4.85
CA LEU A 120 -0.24 -13.46 -5.89
C LEU A 120 -1.06 -13.69 -7.17
N PHE A 121 -2.31 -14.14 -7.04
CA PHE A 121 -3.23 -14.30 -8.16
C PHE A 121 -3.52 -12.96 -8.85
N PHE A 122 -3.79 -11.90 -8.08
CA PHE A 122 -3.98 -10.55 -8.61
C PHE A 122 -2.78 -10.11 -9.45
N LYS A 123 -1.55 -10.22 -8.93
CA LYS A 123 -0.33 -9.83 -9.64
C LYS A 123 -0.09 -10.66 -10.91
N LYS A 124 -0.36 -11.97 -10.87
CA LYS A 124 -0.27 -12.85 -12.05
C LYS A 124 -1.22 -12.44 -13.18
N ARG A 125 -2.42 -11.95 -12.87
CA ARG A 125 -3.36 -11.43 -13.87
C ARG A 125 -2.80 -10.22 -14.64
N TRP A 126 -1.84 -9.51 -14.04
CA TRP A 126 -1.12 -8.40 -14.64
C TRP A 126 0.22 -8.84 -15.26
N PHE A 127 0.38 -10.13 -15.52
CA PHE A 127 1.58 -10.73 -16.11
C PHE A 127 2.87 -10.49 -15.32
N ALA A 128 2.77 -10.25 -14.00
CA ALA A 128 3.93 -10.12 -13.14
C ALA A 128 4.71 -11.43 -13.05
N VAL A 129 6.04 -11.33 -13.22
CA VAL A 129 6.96 -12.46 -13.06
C VAL A 129 7.37 -12.55 -11.60
N GLN A 130 7.09 -13.68 -10.96
CA GLN A 130 7.46 -13.92 -9.58
C GLN A 130 8.95 -14.29 -9.48
N LYS A 131 9.66 -13.62 -8.56
CA LYS A 131 11.05 -13.94 -8.19
C LYS A 131 11.13 -14.24 -6.70
N PRO A 132 11.80 -15.33 -6.28
CA PRO A 132 11.98 -15.61 -4.85
C PRO A 132 12.92 -14.58 -4.21
N ILE A 133 12.53 -14.10 -3.02
CA ILE A 133 13.37 -13.22 -2.21
C ILE A 133 13.73 -14.00 -0.94
N PRO A 134 14.96 -14.53 -0.83
CA PRO A 134 15.39 -15.24 0.38
C PRO A 134 15.57 -14.26 1.53
N THR A 135 15.04 -14.62 2.70
CA THR A 135 15.27 -13.88 3.94
C THR A 135 16.25 -14.66 4.82
N TYR A 136 17.32 -14.00 5.23
CA TYR A 136 18.33 -14.58 6.11
C TYR A 136 18.22 -13.93 7.49
N THR A 137 18.12 -14.74 8.53
CA THR A 137 18.10 -14.28 9.93
C THR A 137 19.37 -14.76 10.61
N LEU A 138 20.16 -13.82 11.15
CA LEU A 138 21.40 -14.14 11.87
C LEU A 138 21.16 -13.93 13.38
N GLY A 139 21.55 -14.94 14.18
CA GLY A 139 21.63 -14.80 15.66
C GLY A 139 20.29 -14.70 16.40
N ALA A 140 19.16 -14.94 15.74
CA ALA A 140 17.88 -15.04 16.41
C ALA A 140 17.42 -16.49 16.45
N ASP A 141 17.01 -16.97 17.61
CA ASP A 141 16.18 -18.15 17.70
C ASP A 141 14.93 -17.87 16.84
N SER A 142 14.53 -18.84 16.02
CA SER A 142 13.38 -18.75 15.10
C SER A 142 12.03 -18.38 15.76
N ALA A 143 12.00 -18.25 17.09
CA ALA A 143 10.87 -17.79 17.89
C ALA A 143 10.53 -16.29 17.73
N GLY A 144 11.37 -15.49 17.08
CA GLY A 144 11.15 -14.05 16.89
C GLY A 144 10.44 -13.65 15.58
N VAL A 145 10.23 -14.58 14.66
CA VAL A 145 9.40 -14.35 13.48
C VAL A 145 7.96 -14.34 13.94
N SER A 146 7.31 -13.18 13.89
CA SER A 146 5.90 -13.00 14.29
C SER A 146 5.05 -14.02 13.55
N ASP A 147 4.66 -15.09 14.24
CA ASP A 147 3.76 -16.10 13.70
C ASP A 147 2.37 -15.47 13.49
N SER A 148 2.08 -15.10 12.24
CA SER A 148 0.81 -14.51 11.83
C SER A 148 -0.39 -15.43 12.08
N SER A 149 -0.15 -16.71 12.39
CA SER A 149 -1.17 -17.70 12.74
C SER A 149 -1.52 -17.71 14.24
N SER A 150 -0.73 -17.05 15.09
CA SER A 150 -0.91 -17.10 16.54
C SER A 150 -2.27 -16.53 16.98
N PRO A 151 -2.90 -17.10 18.04
CA PRO A 151 -4.17 -16.61 18.57
C PRO A 151 -4.10 -15.14 19.01
N ARG A 152 -2.95 -14.70 19.54
CA ARG A 152 -2.71 -13.32 19.96
C ARG A 152 -2.75 -12.37 18.76
N TYR A 153 -2.11 -12.75 17.64
CA TYR A 153 -2.13 -11.96 16.41
C TYR A 153 -3.55 -11.84 15.84
N ARG A 154 -4.33 -12.95 15.85
CA ARG A 154 -5.74 -12.92 15.41
C ARG A 154 -6.62 -12.02 16.28
N LEU A 155 -6.40 -12.00 17.60
CA LEU A 155 -7.13 -11.13 18.53
C LEU A 155 -6.78 -9.64 18.26
N LEU A 156 -5.51 -9.33 18.09
CA LEU A 156 -5.05 -7.96 17.73
C LEU A 156 -5.66 -7.49 16.42
N ARG A 157 -5.68 -8.34 15.40
CA ARG A 157 -6.32 -8.03 14.11
C ARG A 157 -7.79 -7.67 14.27
N LYS A 158 -8.57 -8.50 14.99
CA LYS A 158 -9.97 -8.20 15.27
C LYS A 158 -10.15 -6.86 16.01
N GLY A 159 -9.23 -6.53 16.93
CA GLY A 159 -9.22 -5.25 17.59
C GLY A 159 -9.10 -4.07 16.61
N PHE A 160 -8.16 -4.14 15.67
CA PHE A 160 -8.00 -3.09 14.65
C PHE A 160 -9.16 -3.04 13.66
N GLU A 161 -9.73 -4.17 13.26
CA GLU A 161 -10.89 -4.25 12.34
C GLU A 161 -12.10 -3.46 12.87
N HIS A 162 -12.33 -3.49 14.20
CA HIS A 162 -13.48 -2.85 14.84
C HIS A 162 -13.14 -1.50 15.51
N MET A 163 -11.88 -1.07 15.45
CA MET A 163 -11.43 0.16 16.09
C MET A 163 -12.04 1.39 15.39
N PRO A 164 -12.64 2.36 16.14
CA PRO A 164 -13.08 3.63 15.58
C PRO A 164 -11.91 4.38 14.91
N ARG A 165 -12.16 5.03 13.76
CA ARG A 165 -11.10 5.70 12.98
C ARG A 165 -10.26 6.71 13.77
N PRO A 166 -10.82 7.54 14.67
CA PRO A 166 -9.99 8.43 15.49
C PRO A 166 -8.98 7.67 16.34
N MET A 167 -9.38 6.53 16.92
CA MET A 167 -8.49 5.70 17.73
C MET A 167 -7.46 4.97 16.82
N LEU A 168 -7.87 4.53 15.64
CA LEU A 168 -6.97 3.93 14.66
C LEU A 168 -5.89 4.92 14.21
N ARG A 169 -6.27 6.20 14.00
CA ARG A 169 -5.32 7.27 13.69
C ARG A 169 -4.33 7.50 14.82
N LEU A 170 -4.81 7.55 16.07
CA LEU A 170 -3.94 7.67 17.26
C LEU A 170 -3.00 6.46 17.40
N ALA A 171 -3.51 5.25 17.15
CA ALA A 171 -2.68 4.04 17.15
C ALA A 171 -1.56 4.14 16.10
N GLY A 172 -1.85 4.69 14.90
CA GLY A 172 -0.85 4.95 13.87
C GLY A 172 0.24 5.91 14.33
N GLU A 173 -0.14 7.00 15.01
CA GLU A 173 0.85 7.95 15.55
C GLU A 173 1.68 7.36 16.70
N ALA A 174 1.11 6.41 17.46
CA ALA A 174 1.80 5.71 18.53
C ALA A 174 2.72 4.61 18.03
N THR A 175 2.53 4.09 16.83
CA THR A 175 3.45 3.14 16.19
C THR A 175 4.76 3.87 15.85
N LYS A 176 5.60 4.04 16.86
CA LYS A 176 6.98 4.45 16.68
C LYS A 176 7.72 3.28 16.05
N TYR A 177 7.97 3.42 14.74
CA TYR A 177 8.99 2.66 14.03
C TYR A 177 9.01 1.14 14.25
N PHE A 178 8.38 0.43 13.35
CA PHE A 178 8.94 -0.84 12.91
C PHE A 178 9.99 -0.50 11.84
N GLY A 179 11.19 -0.16 12.28
CA GLY A 179 12.39 -0.10 11.48
C GLY A 179 13.18 -1.35 11.69
#